data_89e97d913a874665f9a8285919ded8f3
#
_entry.id   89e97d913a874665f9a8285919ded8f3
#
_cell.length_a   1.000
_cell.length_b   1.000
_cell.length_c   1.000
_cell.angle_alpha   90.00
_cell.angle_beta   90.00
_cell.angle_gamma   90.00
#
_symmetry.space_group_name_H-M   'P 1'
#
loop_
_entity.id
_entity.type
_entity.pdbx_description
1 polymer ?
#
loop_
_entity_poly.entity_id
_entity_poly.type
_entity_poly.pdbx_seq_one_letter_code
_entity_poly.pdbx_strand_id
1 'polypeptide(L)'
;MSSPLIQLKIVYWGPGESGKTTNWKVLKNHPRISRLNFGMSVETTDGRTLWQDSIFLRFDLNIKADIDRYILVTQLTTATGQERFLSTREYILSGADGVVFVADSDPEMMEQNKRSFRELLNFTNTLKIPYIIQLNKRDLDNAISINQFKNGLEIPEIEQDDQGNQIVYEAIAINGKGVLKCFRDIVGLSLYDFFNQK
;
A
#
# COMPACT_ATOMS: atom_id res chain seq x y z
N MET A 1 27.41 -16.30 -11.11
CA MET A 1 26.08 -16.16 -11.77
C MET A 1 25.42 -14.92 -11.22
N SER A 2 24.77 -14.10 -12.05
CA SER A 2 24.00 -12.94 -11.57
C SER A 2 22.72 -13.41 -10.88
N SER A 3 22.39 -12.85 -9.72
CA SER A 3 21.13 -13.17 -9.04
C SER A 3 19.92 -12.77 -9.92
N PRO A 4 18.91 -13.64 -10.06
CA PRO A 4 17.71 -13.30 -10.82
C PRO A 4 17.01 -12.06 -10.22
N LEU A 5 16.41 -11.25 -11.11
CA LEU A 5 15.69 -10.05 -10.74
C LEU A 5 14.18 -10.31 -10.68
N ILE A 6 13.55 -9.94 -9.57
CA ILE A 6 12.10 -9.87 -9.42
C ILE A 6 11.70 -8.41 -9.34
N GLN A 7 10.70 -8.02 -10.10
CA GLN A 7 10.12 -6.68 -10.02
C GLN A 7 8.67 -6.79 -9.54
N LEU A 8 8.31 -5.97 -8.55
CA LEU A 8 6.95 -5.82 -8.05
C LEU A 8 6.53 -4.36 -8.05
N LYS A 9 5.27 -4.11 -8.34
CA LYS A 9 4.63 -2.80 -8.24
C LYS A 9 3.63 -2.81 -7.08
N ILE A 10 3.91 -2.05 -6.04
CA ILE A 10 3.02 -1.86 -4.88
C ILE A 10 2.38 -0.48 -4.95
N VAL A 11 1.05 -0.44 -4.89
CA VAL A 11 0.28 0.80 -4.97
C VAL A 11 -0.32 1.13 -3.61
N TYR A 12 -0.11 2.38 -3.16
CA TYR A 12 -0.79 2.95 -1.99
C TYR A 12 -2.04 3.69 -2.48
N TRP A 13 -3.21 3.14 -2.14
CA TRP A 13 -4.51 3.62 -2.54
C TRP A 13 -5.29 4.17 -1.33
N GLY A 14 -6.28 5.04 -1.54
CA GLY A 14 -7.14 5.56 -0.47
C GLY A 14 -7.60 6.98 -0.73
N PRO A 15 -8.48 7.53 0.11
CA PRO A 15 -9.02 8.89 -0.05
C PRO A 15 -7.94 9.96 0.04
N GLY A 16 -8.29 11.18 -0.31
CA GLY A 16 -7.44 12.35 -0.11
C GLY A 16 -7.00 12.46 1.34
N GLU A 17 -5.76 12.90 1.55
CA GLU A 17 -5.20 13.20 2.88
C GLU A 17 -5.11 12.01 3.87
N SER A 18 -5.38 10.77 3.45
CA SER A 18 -5.30 9.58 4.31
C SER A 18 -3.88 9.22 4.76
N GLY A 19 -2.83 9.85 4.19
CA GLY A 19 -1.44 9.62 4.58
C GLY A 19 -0.64 8.74 3.62
N LYS A 20 -1.07 8.54 2.38
CA LYS A 20 -0.34 7.77 1.36
C LYS A 20 1.06 8.33 1.10
N THR A 21 1.18 9.63 0.82
CA THR A 21 2.46 10.32 0.62
C THR A 21 3.33 10.30 1.88
N THR A 22 2.73 10.33 3.06
CA THR A 22 3.47 10.20 4.33
C THR A 22 4.09 8.80 4.46
N ASN A 23 3.35 7.74 4.14
CA ASN A 23 3.88 6.38 4.08
C ASN A 23 5.06 6.28 3.09
N TRP A 24 4.89 6.82 1.89
CA TRP A 24 5.92 6.89 0.87
C TRP A 24 7.19 7.61 1.38
N LYS A 25 7.04 8.76 2.05
CA LYS A 25 8.16 9.53 2.63
C LYS A 25 8.88 8.72 3.71
N VAL A 26 8.16 8.00 4.56
CA VAL A 26 8.73 7.14 5.61
C VAL A 26 9.54 6.00 4.99
N LEU A 27 8.99 5.28 4.03
CA LEU A 27 9.69 4.17 3.36
C LEU A 27 10.89 4.66 2.55
N LYS A 28 10.75 5.77 1.84
CA LYS A 28 11.83 6.42 1.10
C LYS A 28 13.02 6.75 2.00
N ASN A 29 12.78 7.19 3.23
CA ASN A 29 13.83 7.63 4.16
C ASN A 29 14.23 6.56 5.17
N HIS A 30 13.70 5.33 5.06
CA HIS A 30 13.99 4.27 6.01
C HIS A 30 15.44 3.78 5.91
N PRO A 31 16.23 3.75 7.01
CA PRO A 31 17.67 3.50 6.98
C PRO A 31 18.06 2.09 6.52
N ARG A 32 17.14 1.12 6.63
CA ARG A 32 17.37 -0.28 6.23
C ARG A 32 16.90 -0.60 4.80
N ILE A 33 16.42 0.39 4.05
CA ILE A 33 15.91 0.20 2.70
C ILE A 33 16.86 0.87 1.71
N SER A 34 17.46 0.08 0.82
CA SER A 34 18.25 0.61 -0.28
C SER A 34 17.34 1.22 -1.36
N ARG A 35 17.69 2.40 -1.82
CA ARG A 35 16.96 3.12 -2.88
C ARG A 35 17.73 3.04 -4.19
N LEU A 36 17.03 2.81 -5.29
CA LEU A 36 17.52 3.15 -6.60
C LEU A 36 17.21 4.64 -6.84
N ASN A 37 18.17 5.42 -7.36
CA ASN A 37 18.07 6.89 -7.48
C ASN A 37 17.03 7.38 -8.51
N PHE A 38 15.91 6.69 -8.64
CA PHE A 38 14.79 7.05 -9.48
C PHE A 38 13.57 7.26 -8.60
N GLY A 39 13.00 8.45 -8.58
CA GLY A 39 11.76 8.74 -7.88
C GLY A 39 11.22 10.08 -8.36
N MET A 40 9.93 10.16 -8.62
CA MET A 40 9.23 11.38 -8.99
C MET A 40 8.15 11.67 -7.94
N SER A 41 8.07 12.93 -7.53
CA SER A 41 6.95 13.48 -6.78
C SER A 41 6.54 14.78 -7.45
N VAL A 42 5.25 14.95 -7.73
CA VAL A 42 4.68 16.18 -8.26
C VAL A 42 3.58 16.63 -7.31
N GLU A 43 3.84 17.73 -6.61
CA GLU A 43 2.95 18.29 -5.60
C GLU A 43 2.36 19.63 -6.09
N THR A 44 1.18 19.99 -5.57
CA THR A 44 0.61 21.35 -5.70
C THR A 44 1.33 22.31 -4.74
N THR A 45 1.10 23.62 -4.90
CA THR A 45 1.62 24.65 -4.02
C THR A 45 1.15 24.51 -2.56
N ASP A 46 0.03 23.81 -2.32
CA ASP A 46 -0.51 23.45 -1.00
C ASP A 46 -0.07 22.05 -0.51
N GLY A 47 0.94 21.45 -1.17
CA GLY A 47 1.55 20.19 -0.75
C GLY A 47 0.74 18.93 -1.06
N ARG A 48 -0.27 19.01 -1.92
CA ARG A 48 -1.06 17.84 -2.35
C ARG A 48 -0.45 17.18 -3.57
N THR A 49 -0.41 15.85 -3.58
CA THR A 49 0.07 15.08 -4.73
C THR A 49 -0.82 15.31 -5.95
N LEU A 50 -0.25 15.90 -7.02
CA LEU A 50 -0.98 16.19 -8.27
C LEU A 50 -1.23 14.93 -9.08
N TRP A 51 -0.24 14.05 -9.15
CA TRP A 51 -0.30 12.87 -10.01
C TRP A 51 -0.05 11.59 -9.21
N GLN A 52 1.20 11.29 -8.95
CA GLN A 52 1.64 10.13 -8.16
C GLN A 52 3.05 10.38 -7.61
N ASP A 53 3.33 9.85 -6.42
CA ASP A 53 4.69 9.68 -5.95
C ASP A 53 5.17 8.29 -6.36
N SER A 54 6.38 8.16 -6.88
CA SER A 54 6.95 6.86 -7.22
C SER A 54 8.42 6.78 -6.81
N ILE A 55 8.81 5.64 -6.22
CA ILE A 55 10.20 5.30 -5.90
C ILE A 55 10.46 3.83 -6.19
N PHE A 56 11.73 3.49 -6.43
CA PHE A 56 12.19 2.11 -6.54
C PHE A 56 13.03 1.75 -5.32
N LEU A 57 12.61 0.70 -4.63
CA LEU A 57 13.25 0.13 -3.45
C LEU A 57 13.89 -1.21 -3.82
N ARG A 58 15.15 -1.42 -3.39
CA ARG A 58 15.87 -2.66 -3.65
C ARG A 58 16.06 -3.46 -2.38
N PHE A 59 15.84 -4.76 -2.48
CA PHE A 59 16.07 -5.74 -1.43
C PHE A 59 16.83 -6.94 -1.99
N ASP A 60 17.75 -7.47 -1.20
CA ASP A 60 18.40 -8.74 -1.49
C ASP A 60 17.63 -9.83 -0.73
N LEU A 61 17.06 -10.80 -1.46
CA LEU A 61 16.25 -11.88 -0.91
C LEU A 61 17.00 -13.20 -0.92
N ASN A 62 16.93 -13.93 0.19
CA ASN A 62 17.35 -15.32 0.30
C ASN A 62 16.09 -16.17 0.52
N ILE A 63 15.62 -16.89 -0.51
CA ILE A 63 14.32 -17.60 -0.46
C ILE A 63 14.45 -19.00 0.09
N LYS A 64 15.60 -19.67 -0.14
CA LYS A 64 15.93 -20.96 0.51
C LYS A 64 17.36 -20.89 1.01
N ALA A 65 17.61 -21.46 2.19
CA ALA A 65 18.93 -21.45 2.79
C ALA A 65 19.99 -21.86 1.75
N ASP A 66 20.85 -20.92 1.38
CA ASP A 66 22.08 -21.05 0.57
C ASP A 66 21.98 -21.28 -0.95
N ILE A 67 20.81 -21.41 -1.59
CA ILE A 67 20.76 -21.79 -3.01
C ILE A 67 20.24 -20.69 -3.93
N ASP A 68 19.18 -19.97 -3.55
CA ASP A 68 18.52 -19.00 -4.43
C ASP A 68 18.57 -17.58 -3.89
N ARG A 69 19.49 -16.78 -4.41
CA ARG A 69 19.57 -15.33 -4.15
C ARG A 69 18.84 -14.59 -5.25
N TYR A 70 17.89 -13.74 -4.86
CA TYR A 70 17.17 -12.87 -5.77
C TYR A 70 17.40 -11.41 -5.41
N ILE A 71 17.36 -10.55 -6.43
CA ILE A 71 17.25 -9.11 -6.24
C ILE A 71 15.79 -8.75 -6.44
N LEU A 72 15.13 -8.24 -5.40
CA LEU A 72 13.79 -7.68 -5.50
C LEU A 72 13.87 -6.18 -5.70
N VAL A 73 13.25 -5.69 -6.75
CA VAL A 73 13.01 -4.26 -6.97
C VAL A 73 11.53 -4.00 -6.84
N THR A 74 11.14 -3.22 -5.84
CA THR A 74 9.75 -2.83 -5.64
C THR A 74 9.55 -1.39 -6.08
N GLN A 75 8.72 -1.19 -7.10
CA GLN A 75 8.19 0.12 -7.44
C GLN A 75 7.06 0.45 -6.46
N LEU A 76 7.29 1.42 -5.60
CA LEU A 76 6.29 1.93 -4.69
C LEU A 76 5.65 3.18 -5.27
N THR A 77 4.34 3.16 -5.49
CA THR A 77 3.59 4.25 -6.13
C THR A 77 2.40 4.66 -5.26
N THR A 78 2.14 5.96 -5.13
CA THR A 78 0.92 6.46 -4.46
C THR A 78 -0.09 6.91 -5.51
N ALA A 79 -1.35 6.49 -5.37
CA ALA A 79 -2.45 7.04 -6.16
C ALA A 79 -2.87 8.40 -5.62
N THR A 80 -3.20 9.35 -6.54
CA THR A 80 -3.82 10.60 -6.12
C THR A 80 -5.17 10.34 -5.44
N GLY A 81 -5.40 10.96 -4.28
CA GLY A 81 -6.67 10.86 -3.56
C GLY A 81 -7.76 11.83 -4.07
N GLN A 82 -7.43 12.71 -5.01
CA GLN A 82 -8.35 13.74 -5.50
C GLN A 82 -9.31 13.18 -6.55
N GLU A 83 -10.61 13.41 -6.39
CA GLU A 83 -11.69 12.89 -7.26
C GLU A 83 -11.55 13.31 -8.74
N ARG A 84 -11.05 14.51 -9.00
CA ARG A 84 -10.85 15.03 -10.36
C ARG A 84 -9.87 14.23 -11.22
N PHE A 85 -9.16 13.26 -10.65
CA PHE A 85 -8.18 12.42 -11.35
C PHE A 85 -8.58 10.94 -11.40
N LEU A 86 -9.88 10.63 -11.37
CA LEU A 86 -10.38 9.25 -11.37
C LEU A 86 -9.87 8.41 -12.55
N SER A 87 -9.85 9.00 -13.75
CA SER A 87 -9.37 8.30 -14.96
C SER A 87 -7.90 7.89 -14.91
N THR A 88 -7.08 8.59 -14.12
CA THR A 88 -5.66 8.24 -13.96
C THR A 88 -5.44 7.15 -12.92
N ARG A 89 -6.40 6.92 -12.01
CA ARG A 89 -6.30 5.91 -10.96
C ARG A 89 -6.28 4.48 -11.52
N GLU A 90 -7.10 4.19 -12.54
CA GLU A 90 -7.08 2.89 -13.23
C GLU A 90 -5.70 2.58 -13.81
N TYR A 91 -5.09 3.57 -14.45
CA TYR A 91 -3.75 3.43 -15.01
C TYR A 91 -2.69 3.15 -13.92
N ILE A 92 -2.84 3.74 -12.73
CA ILE A 92 -1.92 3.50 -11.60
C ILE A 92 -2.02 2.05 -11.11
N LEU A 93 -3.22 1.46 -11.07
CA LEU A 93 -3.44 0.07 -10.67
C LEU A 93 -3.05 -0.94 -11.76
N SER A 94 -2.98 -0.53 -13.02
CA SER A 94 -2.53 -1.41 -14.10
C SER A 94 -1.12 -1.94 -13.81
N GLY A 95 -0.97 -3.27 -13.84
CA GLY A 95 0.29 -3.94 -13.51
C GLY A 95 0.71 -3.84 -12.04
N ALA A 96 -0.21 -3.54 -11.12
CA ALA A 96 0.06 -3.63 -9.70
C ALA A 96 0.07 -5.10 -9.27
N ASP A 97 1.06 -5.46 -8.45
CA ASP A 97 1.21 -6.79 -7.85
C ASP A 97 0.64 -6.84 -6.43
N GLY A 98 0.40 -5.68 -5.83
CA GLY A 98 -0.21 -5.56 -4.50
C GLY A 98 -0.65 -4.16 -4.18
N VAL A 99 -1.63 -4.04 -3.28
CA VAL A 99 -2.20 -2.74 -2.89
C VAL A 99 -2.24 -2.58 -1.37
N VAL A 100 -1.84 -1.42 -0.88
CA VAL A 100 -2.10 -0.97 0.49
C VAL A 100 -3.22 0.07 0.44
N PHE A 101 -4.40 -0.28 0.93
CA PHE A 101 -5.48 0.67 1.12
C PHE A 101 -5.23 1.46 2.41
N VAL A 102 -4.90 2.74 2.28
CA VAL A 102 -4.66 3.63 3.42
C VAL A 102 -5.95 4.38 3.74
N ALA A 103 -6.60 3.96 4.84
CA ALA A 103 -7.79 4.58 5.39
C ALA A 103 -7.44 5.62 6.46
N ASP A 104 -8.30 6.60 6.63
CA ASP A 104 -8.20 7.60 7.69
C ASP A 104 -9.04 7.16 8.90
N SER A 105 -8.48 7.27 10.12
CA SER A 105 -9.19 6.91 11.36
C SER A 105 -10.18 7.97 11.84
N ASP A 106 -10.21 9.16 11.22
CA ASP A 106 -11.18 10.19 11.56
C ASP A 106 -12.60 9.71 11.21
N PRO A 107 -13.57 9.74 12.15
CA PRO A 107 -14.96 9.37 11.86
C PRO A 107 -15.59 10.16 10.71
N GLU A 108 -15.21 11.43 10.52
CA GLU A 108 -15.70 12.27 9.42
C GLU A 108 -15.25 11.79 8.03
N MET A 109 -14.17 10.98 7.99
CA MET A 109 -13.64 10.42 6.75
C MET A 109 -14.24 9.08 6.35
N MET A 110 -15.18 8.53 7.14
CA MET A 110 -15.74 7.20 6.88
C MET A 110 -16.37 7.07 5.49
N GLU A 111 -17.16 8.04 5.05
CA GLU A 111 -17.81 7.98 3.73
C GLU A 111 -16.78 8.07 2.59
N GLN A 112 -15.71 8.84 2.77
CA GLN A 112 -14.63 8.93 1.79
C GLN A 112 -13.80 7.62 1.77
N ASN A 113 -13.54 7.01 2.94
CA ASN A 113 -12.94 5.69 3.03
C ASN A 113 -13.77 4.66 2.28
N LYS A 114 -15.07 4.61 2.55
CA LYS A 114 -16.03 3.67 1.94
C LYS A 114 -16.07 3.81 0.42
N ARG A 115 -16.17 5.03 -0.08
CA ARG A 115 -16.18 5.32 -1.53
C ARG A 115 -14.88 4.86 -2.18
N SER A 116 -13.73 5.27 -1.63
CA SER A 116 -12.43 4.91 -2.18
C SER A 116 -12.13 3.40 -2.10
N PHE A 117 -12.63 2.73 -1.06
CA PHE A 117 -12.50 1.28 -0.92
C PHE A 117 -13.35 0.52 -1.94
N ARG A 118 -14.60 0.96 -2.19
CA ARG A 118 -15.43 0.37 -3.25
C ARG A 118 -14.81 0.52 -4.64
N GLU A 119 -14.22 1.69 -4.92
CA GLU A 119 -13.45 1.88 -6.15
C GLU A 119 -12.32 0.86 -6.26
N LEU A 120 -11.53 0.65 -5.19
CA LEU A 120 -10.45 -0.32 -5.17
C LEU A 120 -10.96 -1.75 -5.44
N LEU A 121 -12.03 -2.17 -4.77
CA LEU A 121 -12.58 -3.52 -4.91
C LEU A 121 -13.03 -3.83 -6.35
N ASN A 122 -13.55 -2.85 -7.08
CA ASN A 122 -13.91 -3.03 -8.49
C ASN A 122 -12.72 -3.43 -9.35
N PHE A 123 -11.52 -2.94 -9.03
CA PHE A 123 -10.29 -3.28 -9.75
C PHE A 123 -9.64 -4.55 -9.22
N THR A 124 -9.48 -4.68 -7.90
CA THR A 124 -8.76 -5.80 -7.30
C THR A 124 -9.48 -7.13 -7.48
N ASN A 125 -10.82 -7.15 -7.38
CA ASN A 125 -11.62 -8.35 -7.62
C ASN A 125 -11.52 -8.82 -9.07
N THR A 126 -11.49 -7.88 -10.03
CA THR A 126 -11.36 -8.21 -11.46
C THR A 126 -9.98 -8.74 -11.79
N LEU A 127 -8.94 -8.14 -11.22
CA LEU A 127 -7.53 -8.44 -11.53
C LEU A 127 -6.90 -9.44 -10.55
N LYS A 128 -7.63 -9.86 -9.50
CA LYS A 128 -7.13 -10.76 -8.42
C LYS A 128 -5.85 -10.23 -7.77
N ILE A 129 -5.75 -8.92 -7.58
CA ILE A 129 -4.59 -8.29 -6.94
C ILE A 129 -4.76 -8.38 -5.42
N PRO A 130 -3.78 -8.91 -4.67
CA PRO A 130 -3.84 -8.94 -3.21
C PRO A 130 -3.81 -7.53 -2.63
N TYR A 131 -4.55 -7.32 -1.56
CA TYR A 131 -4.53 -6.04 -0.85
C TYR A 131 -4.56 -6.23 0.67
N ILE A 132 -4.02 -5.24 1.37
CA ILE A 132 -4.16 -5.08 2.81
C ILE A 132 -4.71 -3.68 3.12
N ILE A 133 -5.29 -3.53 4.30
CA ILE A 133 -5.85 -2.27 4.77
C ILE A 133 -4.97 -1.70 5.87
N GLN A 134 -4.55 -0.45 5.73
CA GLN A 134 -3.86 0.30 6.74
C GLN A 134 -4.80 1.37 7.30
N LEU A 135 -5.32 1.18 8.53
CA LEU A 135 -6.07 2.18 9.25
C LEU A 135 -5.09 3.17 9.90
N ASN A 136 -4.88 4.29 9.24
CA ASN A 136 -3.88 5.31 9.59
C ASN A 136 -4.45 6.39 10.50
N LYS A 137 -3.57 7.23 11.03
CA LYS A 137 -3.87 8.33 11.97
C LYS A 137 -4.47 7.83 13.29
N ARG A 138 -3.92 6.71 13.80
CA ARG A 138 -4.33 6.13 15.10
C ARG A 138 -3.93 6.98 16.31
N ASP A 139 -3.29 8.09 16.08
CA ASP A 139 -2.92 9.13 17.06
C ASP A 139 -4.01 10.19 17.26
N LEU A 140 -5.09 10.17 16.49
CA LEU A 140 -6.24 11.05 16.70
C LEU A 140 -7.01 10.65 17.96
N ASP A 141 -7.40 11.63 18.78
CA ASP A 141 -8.16 11.41 20.01
C ASP A 141 -9.55 10.81 19.74
N ASN A 142 -10.14 11.14 18.58
CA ASN A 142 -11.44 10.65 18.11
C ASN A 142 -11.34 9.46 17.15
N ALA A 143 -10.17 8.82 17.03
CA ALA A 143 -9.97 7.72 16.09
C ALA A 143 -11.00 6.60 16.30
N ILE A 144 -11.72 6.23 15.23
CA ILE A 144 -12.68 5.13 15.25
C ILE A 144 -12.00 3.80 15.57
N SER A 145 -12.70 2.90 16.26
CA SER A 145 -12.19 1.55 16.51
C SER A 145 -12.12 0.72 15.21
N ILE A 146 -11.28 -0.32 15.22
CA ILE A 146 -11.17 -1.23 14.05
C ILE A 146 -12.54 -1.85 13.73
N ASN A 147 -13.33 -2.21 14.75
CA ASN A 147 -14.66 -2.81 14.54
C ASN A 147 -15.65 -1.81 13.90
N GLN A 148 -15.66 -0.55 14.37
CA GLN A 148 -16.45 0.51 13.72
C GLN A 148 -16.04 0.73 12.27
N PHE A 149 -14.73 0.74 11.99
CA PHE A 149 -14.20 0.86 10.66
C PHE A 149 -14.63 -0.30 9.75
N LYS A 150 -14.44 -1.56 10.21
CA LYS A 150 -14.85 -2.77 9.46
C LYS A 150 -16.34 -2.75 9.14
N ASN A 151 -17.17 -2.46 10.14
CA ASN A 151 -18.63 -2.36 9.96
C ASN A 151 -18.99 -1.25 8.96
N GLY A 152 -18.34 -0.10 9.06
CA GLY A 152 -18.55 1.03 8.15
C GLY A 152 -18.20 0.71 6.69
N LEU A 153 -17.15 -0.07 6.44
CA LEU A 153 -16.76 -0.50 5.11
C LEU A 153 -17.52 -1.72 4.59
N GLU A 154 -18.38 -2.34 5.44
CA GLU A 154 -19.11 -3.57 5.10
C GLU A 154 -18.14 -4.74 4.74
N ILE A 155 -16.96 -4.76 5.38
CA ILE A 155 -15.99 -5.84 5.21
C ILE A 155 -16.48 -7.06 5.99
N PRO A 156 -16.49 -8.27 5.40
CA PRO A 156 -16.79 -9.50 6.14
C PRO A 156 -15.87 -9.65 7.36
N GLU A 157 -16.33 -10.35 8.41
CA GLU A 157 -15.55 -10.60 9.65
C GLU A 157 -14.30 -11.48 9.45
N ILE A 158 -13.69 -11.43 8.29
CA ILE A 158 -12.44 -12.13 7.99
C ILE A 158 -11.30 -11.25 8.52
N GLU A 159 -10.73 -11.66 9.64
CA GLU A 159 -9.55 -10.97 10.21
C GLU A 159 -8.25 -11.33 9.49
N GLN A 160 -8.26 -12.43 8.76
CA GLN A 160 -7.11 -13.00 8.05
C GLN A 160 -7.55 -13.43 6.64
N ASP A 161 -6.60 -13.41 5.72
CA ASP A 161 -6.79 -14.05 4.42
C ASP A 161 -6.77 -15.60 4.54
N ASP A 162 -6.98 -16.30 3.43
CA ASP A 162 -6.98 -17.78 3.37
C ASP A 162 -5.63 -18.39 3.81
N GLN A 163 -4.58 -17.58 3.97
CA GLN A 163 -3.25 -17.97 4.40
C GLN A 163 -2.96 -17.60 5.87
N GLY A 164 -3.94 -17.03 6.57
CA GLY A 164 -3.81 -16.61 7.95
C GLY A 164 -3.12 -15.24 8.14
N ASN A 165 -2.95 -14.43 7.07
CA ASN A 165 -2.37 -13.11 7.20
C ASN A 165 -3.41 -12.08 7.64
N GLN A 166 -3.00 -11.17 8.49
CA GLN A 166 -3.83 -10.05 8.93
C GLN A 166 -4.15 -9.12 7.75
N ILE A 167 -5.43 -8.75 7.59
CA ILE A 167 -5.87 -7.86 6.51
C ILE A 167 -5.87 -6.39 6.95
N VAL A 168 -6.22 -6.09 8.22
CA VAL A 168 -6.31 -4.73 8.75
C VAL A 168 -5.17 -4.44 9.72
N TYR A 169 -4.42 -3.39 9.45
CA TYR A 169 -3.26 -2.93 10.21
C TYR A 169 -3.50 -1.53 10.77
N GLU A 170 -3.09 -1.30 12.00
CA GLU A 170 -3.07 0.04 12.59
C GLU A 170 -1.75 0.75 12.27
N ALA A 171 -1.84 2.05 11.95
CA ALA A 171 -0.66 2.85 11.66
C ALA A 171 -0.76 4.30 12.16
N ILE A 172 0.41 4.88 12.41
CA ILE A 172 0.62 6.31 12.61
C ILE A 172 1.75 6.69 11.64
N ALA A 173 1.39 6.98 10.40
CA ALA A 173 2.38 7.17 9.36
C ALA A 173 3.34 8.35 9.64
N ILE A 174 2.87 9.39 10.33
CA ILE A 174 3.69 10.56 10.63
C ILE A 174 4.92 10.23 11.50
N ASN A 175 4.86 9.20 12.33
CA ASN A 175 5.99 8.73 13.13
C ASN A 175 6.55 7.36 12.66
N GLY A 176 6.00 6.82 11.56
CA GLY A 176 6.45 5.56 10.96
C GLY A 176 5.88 4.28 11.60
N LYS A 177 5.09 4.39 12.68
CA LYS A 177 4.50 3.22 13.35
C LYS A 177 3.56 2.47 12.39
N GLY A 178 3.75 1.15 12.25
CA GLY A 178 2.94 0.29 11.40
C GLY A 178 3.31 0.33 9.89
N VAL A 179 3.99 1.37 9.40
CA VAL A 179 4.28 1.57 7.98
C VAL A 179 5.12 0.44 7.38
N LEU A 180 6.26 0.13 8.02
CA LEU A 180 7.15 -0.92 7.53
C LEU A 180 6.51 -2.32 7.59
N LYS A 181 5.69 -2.58 8.61
CA LYS A 181 4.97 -3.85 8.74
C LYS A 181 4.00 -4.03 7.58
N CYS A 182 3.14 -3.04 7.31
CA CYS A 182 2.22 -3.08 6.17
C CYS A 182 2.96 -3.29 4.84
N PHE A 183 4.03 -2.53 4.60
CA PHE A 183 4.81 -2.66 3.39
C PHE A 183 5.43 -4.05 3.22
N ARG A 184 6.03 -4.60 4.27
CA ARG A 184 6.63 -5.94 4.24
C ARG A 184 5.59 -7.02 3.95
N ASP A 185 4.43 -6.93 4.60
CA ASP A 185 3.42 -7.98 4.51
C ASP A 185 2.74 -7.96 3.13
N ILE A 186 2.46 -6.78 2.54
CA ILE A 186 1.95 -6.74 1.14
C ILE A 186 2.99 -7.23 0.13
N VAL A 187 4.27 -6.91 0.31
CA VAL A 187 5.34 -7.44 -0.55
C VAL A 187 5.42 -8.97 -0.42
N GLY A 188 5.26 -9.51 0.80
CA GLY A 188 5.22 -10.96 1.03
C GLY A 188 4.07 -11.65 0.30
N LEU A 189 2.85 -11.09 0.38
CA LEU A 189 1.68 -11.58 -0.37
C LEU A 189 1.90 -11.53 -1.88
N SER A 190 2.40 -10.42 -2.39
CA SER A 190 2.70 -10.27 -3.83
C SER A 190 3.77 -11.24 -4.32
N LEU A 191 4.80 -11.52 -3.51
CA LEU A 191 5.81 -12.54 -3.82
C LEU A 191 5.21 -13.94 -3.82
N TYR A 192 4.36 -14.25 -2.84
CA TYR A 192 3.67 -15.54 -2.79
C TYR A 192 2.86 -15.77 -4.06
N ASP A 193 2.05 -14.80 -4.49
CA ASP A 193 1.28 -14.89 -5.71
C ASP A 193 2.17 -15.01 -6.96
N PHE A 194 3.25 -14.23 -7.03
CA PHE A 194 4.22 -14.29 -8.12
C PHE A 194 4.82 -15.69 -8.30
N PHE A 195 5.11 -16.40 -7.21
CA PHE A 195 5.67 -17.74 -7.28
C PHE A 195 4.63 -18.84 -7.51
N ASN A 196 3.35 -18.61 -7.17
CA ASN A 196 2.29 -19.59 -7.34
C ASN A 196 1.52 -19.45 -8.67
N GLN A 197 1.67 -18.34 -9.39
CA GLN A 197 1.09 -18.17 -10.74
C GLN A 197 1.99 -18.72 -11.86
N LYS A 198 3.18 -19.24 -11.52
CA LYS A 198 4.09 -19.95 -12.41
C LYS A 198 4.00 -21.45 -12.17
#